data_9b2d2ebf10ab377411fee97c56b041d8
#
_entry.id   9b2d2ebf10ab377411fee97c56b041d8
#
_cell.length_a   1.000
_cell.length_b   1.000
_cell.length_c   1.000
_cell.angle_alpha   90.00
_cell.angle_beta   90.00
_cell.angle_gamma   90.00
#
_symmetry.space_group_name_H-M   'P 1'
#
loop_
_entity.id
_entity.type
_entity.pdbx_description
1 polymer ?
#
loop_
_entity_poly.entity_id
_entity_poly.type
_entity_poly.pdbx_seq_one_letter_code
_entity_poly.pdbx_strand_id
1 'polypeptide(L)' 'MNEIANLIDRKQAAQMLGVTVATIDQLVKLELLQSHKIGSHRVFSRQFIQDFIEYLEEATGDKHEFKRKGFAG' A
#
# COMPACT_ATOMS: atom_id res chain seq x y z
N MET A 1 10.66 -0.86 18.99
CA MET A 1 9.46 -0.85 19.52
C MET A 1 8.48 -0.29 18.63
N ASN A 2 8.62 0.92 18.27
CA ASN A 2 7.67 1.55 17.43
C ASN A 2 7.58 0.94 16.06
N GLU A 3 8.69 0.44 15.58
CA GLU A 3 8.67 -0.13 14.27
C GLU A 3 7.83 -1.37 14.18
N ILE A 4 7.88 -2.17 15.22
CA ILE A 4 7.08 -3.37 15.25
C ILE A 4 5.61 -3.01 15.29
N ALA A 5 5.29 -1.99 16.07
CA ALA A 5 3.90 -1.57 16.18
C ALA A 5 3.38 -0.98 14.87
N ASN A 6 4.29 -0.57 14.00
CA ASN A 6 3.89 0.04 12.74
C ASN A 6 3.93 -0.91 11.56
N LEU A 7 4.07 -2.18 11.84
CA LEU A 7 4.03 -3.18 10.78
C LEU A 7 2.61 -3.68 10.59
N ILE A 8 2.24 -3.90 9.35
CA ILE A 8 0.91 -4.41 9.04
C ILE A 8 1.06 -5.57 8.07
N ASP A 9 0.04 -6.39 8.00
CA ASP A 9 0.09 -7.55 7.12
C ASP A 9 -0.50 -7.19 5.74
N ARG A 10 -0.51 -8.18 4.84
CA ARG A 10 -0.98 -7.96 3.48
C ARG A 10 -2.43 -7.51 3.43
N LYS A 11 -3.23 -8.10 4.30
CA LYS A 11 -4.63 -7.79 4.31
C LYS A 11 -4.87 -6.34 4.69
N GLN A 12 -4.16 -5.89 5.71
CA GLN A 12 -4.28 -4.51 6.14
C GLN A 12 -3.75 -3.55 5.09
N ALA A 13 -2.64 -3.92 4.45
CA ALA A 13 -2.10 -3.09 3.39
C ALA A 13 -3.09 -2.97 2.24
N ALA A 14 -3.75 -4.07 1.90
CA ALA A 14 -4.74 -4.05 0.84
C ALA A 14 -5.90 -3.15 1.20
N GLN A 15 -6.32 -3.19 2.45
CA GLN A 15 -7.41 -2.34 2.88
C GLN A 15 -7.02 -0.86 2.82
N MET A 16 -5.81 -0.55 3.22
CA MET A 16 -5.35 0.83 3.18
C MET A 16 -5.30 1.36 1.75
N LEU A 17 -4.87 0.52 0.83
CA LEU A 17 -4.76 0.92 -0.57
C LEU A 17 -6.07 0.78 -1.34
N GLY A 18 -7.04 0.07 -0.76
CA GLY A 18 -8.29 -0.13 -1.45
C GLY A 18 -8.19 -1.14 -2.59
N VAL A 19 -7.33 -2.13 -2.43
CA VAL A 19 -7.13 -3.14 -3.46
C VAL A 19 -7.23 -4.52 -2.84
N THR A 20 -7.10 -5.54 -3.66
CA THR A 20 -7.14 -6.91 -3.16
C THR A 20 -5.75 -7.34 -2.70
N VAL A 21 -5.71 -8.41 -1.92
CA VAL A 21 -4.44 -8.97 -1.47
C VAL A 21 -3.64 -9.44 -2.69
N ALA A 22 -4.31 -9.98 -3.69
CA ALA A 22 -3.61 -10.40 -4.90
C ALA A 22 -2.89 -9.23 -5.56
N THR A 23 -3.50 -8.06 -5.54
CA THR A 23 -2.87 -6.87 -6.09
C THR A 23 -1.65 -6.48 -5.27
N ILE A 24 -1.75 -6.61 -3.94
CA ILE A 24 -0.60 -6.33 -3.09
C ILE A 24 0.57 -7.25 -3.48
N ASP A 25 0.30 -8.53 -3.66
CA ASP A 25 1.34 -9.47 -4.04
C ASP A 25 1.97 -9.09 -5.38
N GLN A 26 1.14 -8.62 -6.29
CA GLN A 26 1.62 -8.21 -7.59
C GLN A 26 2.53 -6.99 -7.49
N LEU A 27 2.14 -6.02 -6.67
CA LEU A 27 2.94 -4.83 -6.49
C LEU A 27 4.29 -5.15 -5.86
N VAL A 28 4.31 -6.11 -4.94
CA VAL A 28 5.57 -6.54 -4.35
C VAL A 28 6.44 -7.21 -5.40
N LYS A 29 5.84 -8.05 -6.22
CA LYS A 29 6.57 -8.76 -7.24
C LYS A 29 7.19 -7.80 -8.24
N LEU A 30 6.49 -6.74 -8.55
CA LEU A 30 6.99 -5.72 -9.48
C LEU A 30 7.96 -4.76 -8.80
N GLU A 31 8.20 -4.96 -7.51
CA GLU A 31 9.11 -4.14 -6.72
C GLU A 31 8.65 -2.71 -6.59
N LEU A 32 7.36 -2.51 -6.72
CA LEU A 32 6.77 -1.20 -6.49
C LEU A 32 6.42 -0.99 -5.04
N LEU A 33 6.25 -2.08 -4.29
CA LEU A 33 5.86 -2.01 -2.91
C LEU A 33 6.87 -2.80 -2.10
N GLN A 34 7.46 -2.14 -1.11
CA GLN A 34 8.48 -2.74 -0.29
C GLN A 34 7.86 -3.57 0.83
N SER A 35 8.38 -4.74 1.06
CA SER A 35 7.87 -5.59 2.12
C SER A 35 9.02 -6.23 2.87
N HIS A 36 8.71 -6.76 4.05
CA HIS A 36 9.66 -7.50 4.85
C HIS A 36 9.08 -8.87 5.14
N LYS A 37 9.95 -9.84 5.26
CA LYS A 37 9.51 -11.19 5.52
C LYS A 37 9.90 -11.57 6.93
N ILE A 38 8.93 -11.96 7.74
CA ILE A 38 9.18 -12.42 9.09
C ILE A 38 8.64 -13.83 9.17
N GLY A 39 9.56 -14.78 9.25
CA GLY A 39 9.15 -16.16 9.17
C GLY A 39 8.56 -16.43 7.81
N SER A 40 7.33 -16.93 7.78
CA SER A 40 6.66 -17.17 6.53
C SER A 40 5.65 -16.05 6.21
N HIS A 41 5.66 -14.99 6.99
CA HIS A 41 4.70 -13.91 6.82
C HIS A 41 5.35 -12.70 6.18
N ARG A 42 4.61 -12.04 5.31
CA ARG A 42 5.06 -10.81 4.69
C ARG A 42 4.39 -9.65 5.39
N VAL A 43 5.18 -8.68 5.80
CA VAL A 43 4.66 -7.51 6.50
C VAL A 43 5.14 -6.25 5.81
N PHE A 44 4.47 -5.15 6.11
CA PHE A 44 4.74 -3.88 5.47
C PHE A 44 4.80 -2.79 6.53
N SER A 45 5.57 -1.77 6.25
CA SER A 45 5.58 -0.60 7.10
C SER A 45 4.33 0.21 6.82
N ARG A 46 3.57 0.51 7.86
CA ARG A 46 2.38 1.33 7.70
C ARG A 46 2.75 2.68 7.11
N GLN A 47 3.87 3.24 7.56
CA GLN A 47 4.29 4.53 7.06
C GLN A 47 4.62 4.47 5.57
N PHE A 48 5.27 3.39 5.15
CA PHE A 48 5.58 3.24 3.74
C PHE A 48 4.31 3.16 2.90
N ILE A 49 3.31 2.44 3.38
CA ILE A 49 2.05 2.33 2.65
C ILE A 49 1.39 3.70 2.55
N GLN A 50 1.41 4.47 3.63
CA GLN A 50 0.82 5.80 3.59
C GLN A 50 1.56 6.70 2.62
N ASP A 51 2.88 6.63 2.64
CA ASP A 51 3.69 7.42 1.71
C ASP A 51 3.42 7.02 0.27
N PHE A 52 3.24 5.74 0.05
CA PHE A 52 2.96 5.24 -1.27
C PHE A 52 1.62 5.77 -1.78
N ILE A 53 0.64 5.80 -0.91
CA ILE A 53 -0.66 6.34 -1.27
C ILE A 53 -0.54 7.81 -1.64
N GLU A 54 0.20 8.56 -0.85
CA GLU A 54 0.39 9.98 -1.13
C GLU A 54 1.13 10.18 -2.45
N TYR A 55 2.10 9.33 -2.69
CA TYR A 55 2.85 9.40 -3.93
C TYR A 55 1.92 9.18 -5.12
N LEU A 56 1.03 8.20 -5.02
CA LEU A 56 0.11 7.92 -6.10
C LEU A 56 -0.84 9.08 -6.33
N GLU A 57 -1.32 9.68 -5.25
CA GLU A 57 -2.23 10.80 -5.38
C GLU A 57 -1.57 12.00 -6.03
N GLU A 58 -0.32 12.23 -5.67
CA GLU A 58 0.41 13.34 -6.26
C GLU A 58 0.77 13.07 -7.70
N ALA A 59 1.08 11.83 -8.01
CA ALA A 59 1.43 11.48 -9.37
C ALA A 59 0.28 11.66 -10.31
N THR A 60 -0.94 11.59 -9.82
CA THR A 60 -2.10 11.82 -10.66
C THR A 60 -2.47 13.30 -10.73
N GLY A 61 -1.81 14.12 -9.95
CA GLY A 61 -1.98 15.56 -10.04
C GLY A 61 -3.07 16.15 -9.19
N ASP A 62 -4.04 15.37 -8.80
CA ASP A 62 -5.16 15.90 -8.03
C ASP A 62 -5.83 14.81 -7.24
N LYS A 63 -5.75 14.91 -5.93
CA LYS A 63 -6.31 13.91 -5.08
C LYS A 63 -7.81 13.75 -5.26
N HIS A 64 -8.48 14.85 -5.40
CA HIS A 64 -9.93 14.80 -5.54
C HIS A 64 -10.31 14.15 -6.84
N GLU A 65 -9.64 14.51 -7.89
CA GLU A 65 -9.94 13.94 -9.18
C GLU A 65 -9.62 12.47 -9.22
N PHE A 66 -8.54 12.09 -8.59
CA PHE A 66 -8.18 10.71 -8.52
C PHE A 66 -9.31 9.91 -7.90
N LYS A 67 -9.82 10.37 -6.78
CA LYS A 67 -10.86 9.66 -6.10
C LYS A 67 -12.17 9.68 -6.84
N ARG A 68 -12.51 10.79 -7.41
CA ARG A 68 -13.81 10.93 -8.03
C ARG A 68 -13.89 10.32 -9.39
N LYS A 69 -12.85 10.53 -10.18
CA LYS A 69 -12.92 10.08 -11.54
C LYS A 69 -12.27 8.79 -11.79
N GLY A 70 -11.03 8.75 -11.44
CA GLY A 70 -10.20 7.70 -11.88
C GLY A 70 -10.68 6.37 -11.50
N PHE A 71 -11.18 6.28 -10.35
CA PHE A 71 -11.46 4.98 -9.87
C PHE A 71 -12.89 4.82 -9.48
N ALA A 72 -13.54 5.90 -9.34
CA ALA A 72 -14.94 5.82 -9.14
C ALA A 72 -15.64 5.47 -10.42
N GLY A 73 -15.06 5.85 -11.46
CA GLY A 73 -15.69 5.59 -12.72
C GLY A 73 -15.35 4.25 -13.29
#